data_f3a25d5cb36ff278ff48d2bd1e3c9d21
#
_entry.id   f3a25d5cb36ff278ff48d2bd1e3c9d21
#
_cell.length_a   1.000
_cell.length_b   1.000
_cell.length_c   1.000
_cell.angle_alpha   90.00
_cell.angle_beta   90.00
_cell.angle_gamma   90.00
#
_symmetry.space_group_name_H-M   'P 1'
#
loop_
_entity.id
_entity.type
_entity.pdbx_description
1 polymer ?
#
loop_
_entity_poly.entity_id
_entity_poly.type
_entity_poly.pdbx_seq_one_letter_code
_entity_poly.pdbx_strand_id
1 'polypeptide(L)'
;VPKGTCYGQTDVPLNPTFEQEAAVTLEKLNAYAPFDQVYTSPLSRCTRLAVYCGYPDAIRDSRILELNFGDWEMQRFDEIKDSRLQEWFDDYLNVTTTNGESFCMQYKRVADFLDELKIKSYQKVAVFTHGGVLACAQIYAGLLEPENVFTSSIPYGSITNMIIK
;
A
#
# COMPACT_ATOMS: atom_id res chain seq x y z
N VAL A 1 -7.87 -6.93 -12.60
CA VAL A 1 -6.56 -7.18 -13.24
C VAL A 1 -6.34 -8.68 -13.28
N PRO A 2 -5.89 -9.26 -14.43
CA PRO A 2 -5.60 -10.70 -14.51
C PRO A 2 -4.56 -11.15 -13.47
N LYS A 3 -4.73 -12.37 -12.96
CA LYS A 3 -3.79 -12.96 -12.00
C LYS A 3 -2.38 -13.04 -12.60
N GLY A 4 -1.37 -12.66 -11.82
CA GLY A 4 0.04 -12.65 -12.26
C GLY A 4 0.46 -11.39 -13.00
N THR A 5 -0.43 -10.40 -13.14
CA THR A 5 -0.08 -9.09 -13.68
C THR A 5 0.67 -8.27 -12.63
N CYS A 6 1.80 -7.71 -13.04
CA CYS A 6 2.56 -6.75 -12.24
C CYS A 6 1.87 -5.38 -12.33
N TYR A 7 1.47 -4.82 -11.20
CA TYR A 7 0.98 -3.44 -11.14
C TYR A 7 1.17 -2.86 -9.74
N GLY A 8 1.48 -1.59 -9.67
CA GLY A 8 1.65 -0.86 -8.43
C GLY A 8 1.00 0.51 -8.52
N GLN A 9 1.64 1.45 -9.22
CA GLN A 9 1.14 2.82 -9.35
C GLN A 9 0.18 3.03 -10.53
N THR A 10 0.02 2.05 -11.42
CA THR A 10 -1.03 2.11 -12.43
C THR A 10 -2.41 2.17 -11.76
N ASP A 11 -3.22 3.13 -12.15
CA ASP A 11 -4.57 3.29 -11.60
C ASP A 11 -5.56 2.36 -12.31
N VAL A 12 -5.63 1.13 -11.82
CA VAL A 12 -6.47 0.08 -12.39
C VAL A 12 -7.93 0.25 -11.97
N PRO A 13 -8.91 -0.15 -12.83
CA PRO A 13 -10.32 -0.10 -12.48
C PRO A 13 -10.65 -1.03 -11.30
N LEU A 14 -11.66 -0.67 -10.54
CA LEU A 14 -12.18 -1.48 -9.44
C LEU A 14 -12.87 -2.75 -9.95
N ASN A 15 -12.85 -3.79 -9.13
CA ASN A 15 -13.63 -4.99 -9.40
C ASN A 15 -15.14 -4.70 -9.33
N PRO A 16 -15.97 -5.45 -10.08
CA PRO A 16 -17.44 -5.35 -9.94
C PRO A 16 -17.94 -5.65 -8.52
N THR A 17 -17.17 -6.38 -7.73
CA THR A 17 -17.48 -6.73 -6.32
C THR A 17 -17.06 -5.66 -5.31
N PHE A 18 -16.57 -4.51 -5.79
CA PHE A 18 -16.03 -3.45 -4.93
C PHE A 18 -16.98 -3.04 -3.79
N GLU A 19 -18.25 -2.80 -4.09
CA GLU A 19 -19.19 -2.33 -3.05
C GLU A 19 -19.41 -3.37 -1.96
N GLN A 20 -19.44 -4.65 -2.30
CA GLN A 20 -19.58 -5.75 -1.34
C GLN A 20 -18.35 -5.86 -0.44
N GLU A 21 -17.15 -5.77 -1.04
CA GLU A 21 -15.88 -5.80 -0.32
C GLU A 21 -15.71 -4.55 0.57
N ALA A 22 -16.07 -3.39 0.04
CA ALA A 22 -16.02 -2.12 0.77
C ALA A 22 -16.98 -2.09 1.97
N ALA A 23 -18.16 -2.71 1.88
CA ALA A 23 -19.10 -2.81 2.99
C ALA A 23 -18.50 -3.61 4.17
N VAL A 24 -17.79 -4.70 3.88
CA VAL A 24 -17.09 -5.49 4.92
C VAL A 24 -15.96 -4.67 5.56
N THR A 25 -15.21 -3.93 4.76
CA THR A 25 -14.16 -3.04 5.27
C THR A 25 -14.74 -1.94 6.17
N LEU A 26 -15.83 -1.32 5.74
CA LEU A 26 -16.50 -0.27 6.51
C LEU A 26 -16.98 -0.79 7.89
N GLU A 27 -17.59 -1.96 7.93
CA GLU A 27 -18.04 -2.57 9.19
C GLU A 27 -16.88 -2.77 10.17
N LYS A 28 -15.75 -3.29 9.68
CA LYS A 28 -14.54 -3.48 10.49
C LYS A 28 -13.93 -2.14 10.92
N LEU A 29 -13.90 -1.16 10.02
CA LEU A 29 -13.32 0.16 10.28
C LEU A 29 -14.09 0.93 11.35
N ASN A 30 -15.41 0.79 11.39
CA ASN A 30 -16.28 1.43 12.37
C ASN A 30 -15.95 1.04 13.81
N ALA A 31 -15.38 -0.15 14.04
CA ALA A 31 -14.92 -0.58 15.36
C ALA A 31 -13.76 0.28 15.91
N TYR A 32 -13.02 0.96 15.04
CA TYR A 32 -11.88 1.81 15.41
C TYR A 32 -12.22 3.31 15.43
N ALA A 33 -13.31 3.72 14.79
CA ALA A 33 -13.70 5.13 14.73
C ALA A 33 -14.06 5.69 16.14
N PRO A 34 -13.95 7.02 16.36
CA PRO A 34 -13.56 8.04 15.39
C PRO A 34 -12.03 8.14 15.22
N PHE A 35 -11.60 8.81 14.13
CA PHE A 35 -10.21 9.10 13.83
C PHE A 35 -9.93 10.60 13.94
N ASP A 36 -8.73 10.95 14.42
CA ASP A 36 -8.28 12.34 14.46
C ASP A 36 -7.97 12.88 13.07
N GLN A 37 -7.49 11.99 12.19
CA GLN A 37 -7.21 12.31 10.79
C GLN A 37 -7.30 11.05 9.93
N VAL A 38 -7.61 11.25 8.64
CA VAL A 38 -7.69 10.20 7.63
C VAL A 38 -6.84 10.56 6.43
N TYR A 39 -5.98 9.64 6.02
CA TYR A 39 -5.14 9.76 4.83
C TYR A 39 -5.49 8.70 3.81
N THR A 40 -5.22 8.97 2.55
CA THR A 40 -5.39 8.01 1.46
C THR A 40 -4.28 8.12 0.43
N SER A 41 -3.88 6.97 -0.13
CA SER A 41 -3.14 6.97 -1.38
C SER A 41 -3.94 7.71 -2.46
N PRO A 42 -3.30 8.45 -3.37
CA PRO A 42 -3.98 9.13 -4.47
C PRO A 42 -4.68 8.19 -5.48
N LEU A 43 -4.33 6.91 -5.53
CA LEU A 43 -4.90 5.96 -6.49
C LEU A 43 -6.39 5.72 -6.24
N SER A 44 -7.16 5.58 -7.33
CA SER A 44 -8.62 5.55 -7.25
C SER A 44 -9.17 4.41 -6.40
N ARG A 45 -8.50 3.26 -6.37
CA ARG A 45 -8.87 2.12 -5.52
C ARG A 45 -8.83 2.44 -4.02
N CYS A 46 -7.96 3.36 -3.60
CA CYS A 46 -7.90 3.84 -2.21
C CYS A 46 -8.85 5.01 -1.96
N THR A 47 -8.87 6.01 -2.84
CA THR A 47 -9.72 7.19 -2.67
C THR A 47 -11.20 6.85 -2.71
N ARG A 48 -11.62 5.92 -3.58
CA ARG A 48 -13.00 5.46 -3.65
C ARG A 48 -13.41 4.64 -2.42
N LEU A 49 -12.49 3.84 -1.86
CA LEU A 49 -12.75 3.15 -0.61
C LEU A 49 -12.88 4.14 0.54
N ALA A 50 -12.03 5.16 0.62
CA ALA A 50 -12.14 6.21 1.63
C ALA A 50 -13.50 6.93 1.54
N VAL A 51 -13.94 7.32 0.33
CA VAL A 51 -15.24 7.94 0.09
C VAL A 51 -16.38 7.01 0.53
N TYR A 52 -16.34 5.76 0.14
CA TYR A 52 -17.34 4.77 0.53
C TYR A 52 -17.46 4.61 2.06
N CYS A 53 -16.32 4.65 2.75
CA CYS A 53 -16.26 4.57 4.20
C CYS A 53 -16.65 5.87 4.92
N GLY A 54 -17.03 6.93 4.20
CA GLY A 54 -17.49 8.19 4.77
C GLY A 54 -16.40 9.25 4.96
N TYR A 55 -15.25 9.10 4.30
CA TYR A 55 -14.11 10.03 4.38
C TYR A 55 -13.77 10.67 3.03
N PRO A 56 -14.68 11.47 2.44
CA PRO A 56 -14.44 12.12 1.13
C PRO A 56 -13.31 13.15 1.18
N ASP A 57 -13.02 13.70 2.34
CA ASP A 57 -11.99 14.71 2.58
C ASP A 57 -10.65 14.12 3.06
N ALA A 58 -10.47 12.79 2.95
CA ALA A 58 -9.21 12.14 3.31
C ALA A 58 -8.02 12.79 2.58
N ILE A 59 -6.97 13.09 3.33
CA ILE A 59 -5.79 13.77 2.79
C ILE A 59 -5.03 12.79 1.88
N ARG A 60 -4.83 13.19 0.62
CA ARG A 60 -4.05 12.42 -0.35
C ARG A 60 -2.57 12.66 -0.13
N ASP A 61 -1.80 11.57 0.00
CA ASP A 61 -0.35 11.66 0.18
C ASP A 61 0.35 10.66 -0.76
N SER A 62 1.25 11.18 -1.61
CA SER A 62 1.97 10.36 -2.60
C SER A 62 3.02 9.43 -1.96
N ARG A 63 3.43 9.69 -0.73
CA ARG A 63 4.38 8.82 0.00
C ARG A 63 3.79 7.45 0.35
N ILE A 64 2.47 7.32 0.31
CA ILE A 64 1.76 6.05 0.55
C ILE A 64 1.16 5.43 -0.72
N LEU A 65 1.71 5.78 -1.89
CA LEU A 65 1.49 5.05 -3.15
C LEU A 65 2.10 3.65 -3.09
N GLU A 66 1.54 2.71 -3.86
CA GLU A 66 2.14 1.39 -4.03
C GLU A 66 3.51 1.48 -4.73
N LEU A 67 4.27 0.39 -4.72
CA LEU A 67 5.55 0.31 -5.40
C LEU A 67 5.40 0.69 -6.87
N ASN A 68 6.31 1.55 -7.34
CA ASN A 68 6.42 1.86 -8.76
C ASN A 68 7.18 0.74 -9.46
N PHE A 69 6.48 -0.06 -10.25
CA PHE A 69 7.11 -1.14 -11.03
C PHE A 69 7.75 -0.66 -12.35
N GLY A 70 7.67 0.64 -12.65
CA GLY A 70 8.32 1.22 -13.83
C GLY A 70 7.83 0.57 -15.13
N ASP A 71 8.78 0.12 -15.96
CA ASP A 71 8.48 -0.49 -17.25
C ASP A 71 7.76 -1.84 -17.16
N TRP A 72 7.69 -2.43 -15.97
CA TRP A 72 7.00 -3.72 -15.76
C TRP A 72 5.52 -3.54 -15.47
N GLU A 73 5.05 -2.33 -15.24
CA GLU A 73 3.62 -2.05 -14.98
C GLU A 73 2.72 -2.64 -16.07
N MET A 74 1.68 -3.33 -15.64
CA MET A 74 0.67 -3.99 -16.47
C MET A 74 1.14 -5.15 -17.35
N GLN A 75 2.39 -5.60 -17.19
CA GLN A 75 2.87 -6.83 -17.80
C GLN A 75 2.64 -8.03 -16.87
N ARG A 76 2.50 -9.22 -17.45
CA ARG A 76 2.52 -10.44 -16.65
C ARG A 76 3.97 -10.77 -16.26
N PHE A 77 4.18 -11.18 -15.01
CA PHE A 77 5.54 -11.52 -14.53
C PHE A 77 6.22 -12.60 -15.37
N ASP A 78 5.45 -13.59 -15.88
CA ASP A 78 5.95 -14.66 -16.75
C ASP A 78 6.24 -14.22 -18.19
N GLU A 79 5.86 -13.02 -18.58
CA GLU A 79 6.07 -12.44 -19.91
C GLU A 79 7.14 -11.34 -19.93
N ILE A 80 7.57 -10.84 -18.75
CA ILE A 80 8.61 -9.81 -18.65
C ILE A 80 9.96 -10.40 -19.12
N LYS A 81 10.51 -9.83 -20.19
CA LYS A 81 11.80 -10.25 -20.79
C LYS A 81 12.99 -9.40 -20.36
N ASP A 82 12.84 -8.65 -19.30
CA ASP A 82 13.90 -7.80 -18.75
C ASP A 82 14.86 -8.66 -17.91
N SER A 83 16.16 -8.60 -18.22
CA SER A 83 17.21 -9.33 -17.49
C SER A 83 17.27 -8.92 -16.00
N ARG A 84 16.88 -7.70 -15.68
CA ARG A 84 16.81 -7.19 -14.31
C ARG A 84 15.76 -7.90 -13.45
N LEU A 85 14.79 -8.57 -14.06
CA LEU A 85 13.73 -9.27 -13.33
C LEU A 85 14.29 -10.33 -12.37
N GLN A 86 15.29 -11.11 -12.83
CA GLN A 86 15.93 -12.12 -11.97
C GLN A 86 16.72 -11.47 -10.84
N GLU A 87 17.45 -10.41 -11.12
CA GLU A 87 18.19 -9.65 -10.11
C GLU A 87 17.24 -9.11 -9.04
N TRP A 88 16.07 -8.62 -9.45
CA TRP A 88 15.04 -8.13 -8.55
C TRP A 88 14.43 -9.25 -7.70
N PHE A 89 14.15 -10.42 -8.25
CA PHE A 89 13.69 -11.56 -7.45
C PHE A 89 14.73 -12.01 -6.42
N ASP A 90 16.02 -11.91 -6.75
CA ASP A 90 17.12 -12.29 -5.86
C ASP A 90 17.33 -11.26 -4.73
N ASP A 91 17.11 -9.97 -5.03
CA ASP A 91 17.28 -8.87 -4.05
C ASP A 91 16.30 -7.71 -4.31
N TYR A 92 15.00 -7.96 -4.13
CA TYR A 92 13.96 -6.93 -4.30
C TYR A 92 14.08 -5.75 -3.31
N LEU A 93 14.79 -5.95 -2.20
CA LEU A 93 15.00 -4.87 -1.22
C LEU A 93 15.81 -3.74 -1.82
N ASN A 94 16.88 -4.05 -2.53
CA ASN A 94 17.86 -3.09 -3.02
C ASN A 94 17.79 -2.84 -4.53
N VAL A 95 17.41 -3.85 -5.31
CA VAL A 95 17.33 -3.74 -6.78
C VAL A 95 16.05 -2.99 -7.17
N THR A 96 16.21 -1.95 -7.99
CA THR A 96 15.05 -1.25 -8.58
C THR A 96 14.47 -2.05 -9.74
N THR A 97 13.15 -1.99 -9.89
CA THR A 97 12.53 -2.32 -11.18
C THR A 97 13.04 -1.35 -12.25
N THR A 98 13.01 -1.75 -13.52
CA THR A 98 13.49 -0.87 -14.60
C THR A 98 12.62 0.39 -14.67
N ASN A 99 13.25 1.55 -14.52
CA ASN A 99 12.59 2.86 -14.43
C ASN A 99 11.55 3.00 -13.28
N GLY A 100 11.69 2.19 -12.24
CA GLY A 100 10.80 2.21 -11.09
C GLY A 100 11.56 2.28 -9.75
N GLU A 101 11.00 1.64 -8.73
CA GLU A 101 11.51 1.67 -7.34
C GLU A 101 12.07 0.31 -6.90
N SER A 102 12.97 0.34 -5.91
CA SER A 102 13.24 -0.78 -5.02
C SER A 102 12.30 -0.73 -3.81
N PHE A 103 12.20 -1.83 -3.07
CA PHE A 103 11.45 -1.85 -1.82
C PHE A 103 12.04 -0.87 -0.77
N CYS A 104 13.36 -0.74 -0.69
CA CYS A 104 13.99 0.24 0.20
C CYS A 104 13.62 1.68 -0.14
N MET A 105 13.44 2.02 -1.41
CA MET A 105 12.94 3.36 -1.82
C MET A 105 11.50 3.57 -1.35
N GLN A 106 10.64 2.59 -1.53
CA GLN A 106 9.27 2.64 -1.02
C GLN A 106 9.26 2.78 0.50
N TYR A 107 10.04 1.96 1.21
CA TYR A 107 10.15 2.03 2.67
C TYR A 107 10.57 3.42 3.15
N LYS A 108 11.56 4.05 2.50
CA LYS A 108 12.02 5.38 2.87
C LYS A 108 10.90 6.42 2.82
N ARG A 109 10.13 6.47 1.72
CA ARG A 109 9.03 7.45 1.62
C ARG A 109 7.88 7.16 2.59
N VAL A 110 7.61 5.89 2.89
CA VAL A 110 6.62 5.50 3.91
C VAL A 110 7.13 5.89 5.32
N ALA A 111 8.41 5.67 5.61
CA ALA A 111 9.00 6.08 6.89
C ALA A 111 8.93 7.60 7.07
N ASP A 112 9.23 8.39 6.04
CA ASP A 112 9.09 9.85 6.07
C ASP A 112 7.65 10.29 6.39
N PHE A 113 6.65 9.58 5.85
CA PHE A 113 5.25 9.82 6.17
C PHE A 113 4.93 9.49 7.64
N LEU A 114 5.39 8.34 8.14
CA LEU A 114 5.15 7.92 9.52
C LEU A 114 5.88 8.82 10.54
N ASP A 115 7.09 9.25 10.21
CA ASP A 115 7.86 10.21 11.05
C ASP A 115 7.11 11.54 11.18
N GLU A 116 6.50 12.02 10.08
CA GLU A 116 5.65 13.22 10.15
C GLU A 116 4.42 13.00 11.04
N LEU A 117 3.77 11.83 10.94
CA LEU A 117 2.62 11.53 11.80
C LEU A 117 2.99 11.52 13.28
N LYS A 118 4.19 11.05 13.64
CA LYS A 118 4.66 10.99 15.02
C LYS A 118 4.80 12.37 15.68
N ILE A 119 5.09 13.41 14.92
CA ILE A 119 5.17 14.77 15.44
C ILE A 119 3.83 15.49 15.49
N LYS A 120 2.78 14.91 14.89
CA LYS A 120 1.41 15.40 15.04
C LYS A 120 0.82 14.93 16.38
N SER A 121 -0.12 15.69 16.92
CA SER A 121 -0.82 15.35 18.18
C SER A 121 -2.01 14.38 17.99
N TYR A 122 -1.98 13.57 16.92
CA TYR A 122 -3.01 12.57 16.65
C TYR A 122 -2.87 11.35 17.57
N GLN A 123 -3.98 10.85 18.07
CA GLN A 123 -4.06 9.60 18.83
C GLN A 123 -4.42 8.42 17.92
N LYS A 124 -5.24 8.68 16.90
CA LYS A 124 -5.76 7.65 16.02
C LYS A 124 -5.90 8.17 14.58
N VAL A 125 -5.24 7.53 13.67
CA VAL A 125 -5.22 7.87 12.24
C VAL A 125 -5.66 6.66 11.42
N ALA A 126 -6.54 6.88 10.44
CA ALA A 126 -6.84 5.89 9.42
C ALA A 126 -6.08 6.20 8.14
N VAL A 127 -5.56 5.15 7.50
CA VAL A 127 -4.79 5.26 6.25
C VAL A 127 -5.32 4.23 5.24
N PHE A 128 -5.82 4.72 4.11
CA PHE A 128 -6.25 3.89 2.98
C PHE A 128 -5.09 3.77 2.00
N THR A 129 -4.52 2.57 1.88
CA THR A 129 -3.29 2.38 1.13
C THR A 129 -3.19 0.95 0.55
N HIS A 130 -2.00 0.47 0.31
CA HIS A 130 -1.67 -0.74 -0.44
C HIS A 130 -0.87 -1.74 0.39
N GLY A 131 -0.81 -2.99 -0.08
CA GLY A 131 -0.12 -4.07 0.61
C GLY A 131 1.37 -3.80 0.84
N GLY A 132 2.08 -3.25 -0.15
CA GLY A 132 3.49 -2.90 0.00
C GLY A 132 3.74 -1.82 1.05
N VAL A 133 2.86 -0.82 1.11
CA VAL A 133 2.93 0.25 2.13
C VAL A 133 2.64 -0.30 3.52
N LEU A 134 1.65 -1.20 3.65
CA LEU A 134 1.36 -1.88 4.92
C LEU A 134 2.56 -2.70 5.40
N ALA A 135 3.24 -3.41 4.51
CA ALA A 135 4.46 -4.14 4.84
C ALA A 135 5.56 -3.18 5.34
N CYS A 136 5.77 -2.05 4.66
CA CYS A 136 6.71 -1.01 5.11
C CYS A 136 6.36 -0.48 6.51
N ALA A 137 5.08 -0.21 6.77
CA ALA A 137 4.63 0.27 8.07
C ALA A 137 4.81 -0.79 9.17
N GLN A 138 4.58 -2.06 8.88
CA GLN A 138 4.84 -3.16 9.81
C GLN A 138 6.33 -3.30 10.13
N ILE A 139 7.21 -3.16 9.14
CA ILE A 139 8.67 -3.14 9.36
C ILE A 139 9.05 -1.94 10.24
N TYR A 140 8.52 -0.76 9.93
CA TYR A 140 8.76 0.45 10.71
C TYR A 140 8.34 0.29 12.18
N ALA A 141 7.22 -0.39 12.43
CA ALA A 141 6.72 -0.70 13.77
C ALA A 141 7.42 -1.88 14.46
N GLY A 142 8.37 -2.55 13.80
CA GLY A 142 9.07 -3.72 14.34
C GLY A 142 8.21 -5.00 14.40
N LEU A 143 7.18 -5.08 13.55
CA LEU A 143 6.22 -6.21 13.51
C LEU A 143 6.51 -7.20 12.37
N LEU A 144 7.36 -6.83 11.43
CA LEU A 144 7.71 -7.64 10.27
C LEU A 144 9.20 -7.46 9.94
N GLU A 145 9.89 -8.56 9.66
CA GLU A 145 11.26 -8.52 9.14
C GLU A 145 11.23 -8.32 7.62
N PRO A 146 12.16 -7.52 7.04
CA PRO A 146 12.17 -7.21 5.60
C PRO A 146 12.19 -8.45 4.70
N GLU A 147 12.85 -9.52 5.13
CA GLU A 147 12.96 -10.78 4.38
C GLU A 147 11.62 -11.52 4.26
N ASN A 148 10.64 -11.18 5.09
CA ASN A 148 9.35 -11.85 5.16
C ASN A 148 8.22 -11.12 4.43
N VAL A 149 8.52 -10.05 3.67
CA VAL A 149 7.51 -9.23 2.99
C VAL A 149 6.61 -10.06 2.05
N PHE A 150 7.19 -10.97 1.28
CA PHE A 150 6.43 -11.80 0.34
C PHE A 150 5.83 -13.06 0.95
N THR A 151 6.16 -13.39 2.20
CA THR A 151 5.58 -14.54 2.90
C THR A 151 4.29 -14.18 3.63
N SER A 152 4.02 -12.88 3.85
CA SER A 152 2.79 -12.39 4.46
C SER A 152 1.83 -11.89 3.39
N SER A 153 0.73 -12.59 3.19
CA SER A 153 -0.36 -12.14 2.31
C SER A 153 -1.27 -11.18 3.07
N ILE A 154 -1.42 -9.97 2.55
CA ILE A 154 -2.39 -9.00 3.06
C ILE A 154 -3.60 -9.00 2.13
N PRO A 155 -4.76 -9.53 2.57
CA PRO A 155 -5.96 -9.56 1.71
C PRO A 155 -6.48 -8.17 1.39
N TYR A 156 -7.06 -7.99 0.21
CA TYR A 156 -7.75 -6.75 -0.15
C TYR A 156 -8.87 -6.44 0.84
N GLY A 157 -9.01 -5.16 1.18
CA GLY A 157 -10.03 -4.70 2.13
C GLY A 157 -9.79 -5.10 3.58
N SER A 158 -8.67 -5.76 3.90
CA SER A 158 -8.29 -6.05 5.28
C SER A 158 -7.84 -4.80 6.02
N ILE A 159 -7.94 -4.83 7.35
CA ILE A 159 -7.47 -3.77 8.24
C ILE A 159 -6.31 -4.31 9.05
N THR A 160 -5.21 -3.57 9.03
CA THR A 160 -4.05 -3.81 9.90
C THR A 160 -3.98 -2.69 10.93
N ASN A 161 -4.06 -3.05 12.21
CA ASN A 161 -3.91 -2.11 13.31
C ASN A 161 -2.49 -2.22 13.88
N MET A 162 -1.85 -1.09 14.10
CA MET A 162 -0.51 -1.04 14.68
C MET A 162 -0.30 0.23 15.51
N ILE A 163 0.63 0.17 16.44
CA ILE A 163 1.04 1.32 17.26
C ILE A 163 2.40 1.79 16.74
N ILE A 164 2.46 3.05 16.35
CA ILE A 164 3.70 3.72 15.97
C ILE A 164 4.24 4.46 17.19
N LYS A 165 5.40 4.05 17.68
CA LYS A 165 6.08 4.65 18.85
C LYS A 165 7.15 5.64 18.44
#